data_d9a2aa29179f72a72c2fc9b32f7d474e
#
_entry.id   d9a2aa29179f72a72c2fc9b32f7d474e
#
_cell.length_a   1.000
_cell.length_b   1.000
_cell.length_c   1.000
_cell.angle_alpha   90.00
_cell.angle_beta   90.00
_cell.angle_gamma   90.00
#
_symmetry.space_group_name_H-M   'P 1'
#
loop_
_entity.id
_entity.type
_entity.pdbx_description
1 polymer ?
#
loop_
_entity_poly.entity_id
_entity_poly.type
_entity_poly.pdbx_seq_one_letter_code
_entity_poly.pdbx_strand_id
1 'polypeptide(L)'
;MDYAKESLKKHAQWGGKIEVICTVPCKTKDDLSLAYTPGVAQPCLEIQKDVNKSYELTRRHNLCAVITDGTAVLGLGDIGPEAGMPVMEGKCALFKSFGDVDAIPLCVKSKDVDEFVNAVYLMSGSFGGINLEDISAPRCFEIERKLKEKCDIPIFHDDQHGTAVITLAGLTNALKVVGKKKDDVKIVTSGAGAAAIAIVKLLLSAGFKNVIMTDRTGAIYEGREGLNWIKKEMAQVTNLEKKQGKLSDVIVGADVFIGVSAPGTLTTEMVKTMNKDAIVFACANPTPEIFPDDAKAGGAKVVSTGRSDYPNQINNVLAFPGIFRGAFDVRASDINEEMKVAAATALANLISDDELNENYIIPAAFDERVGPAVAKAVAEAARATGVARI
;
A
#
# COMPACT_ATOMS: atom_id res chain seq x y z
N MET A 1 24.10 7.94 12.92
CA MET A 1 23.17 8.99 13.40
C MET A 1 22.05 8.32 14.18
N ASP A 2 21.69 8.83 15.36
CA ASP A 2 20.52 8.35 16.10
C ASP A 2 19.28 9.01 15.50
N TYR A 3 18.65 8.33 14.53
CA TYR A 3 17.49 8.84 13.82
C TYR A 3 16.28 9.09 14.74
N ALA A 4 16.09 8.33 15.81
CA ALA A 4 14.96 8.50 16.71
C ALA A 4 15.05 9.85 17.47
N LYS A 5 16.22 10.11 18.05
CA LYS A 5 16.48 11.36 18.77
C LYS A 5 16.48 12.58 17.85
N GLU A 6 17.09 12.47 16.67
CA GLU A 6 17.15 13.57 15.71
C GLU A 6 15.76 13.85 15.10
N SER A 7 14.96 12.81 14.83
CA SER A 7 13.59 12.94 14.36
C SER A 7 12.72 13.71 15.34
N LEU A 8 12.77 13.38 16.63
CA LEU A 8 11.99 14.10 17.67
C LEU A 8 12.35 15.59 17.69
N LYS A 9 13.66 15.90 17.64
CA LYS A 9 14.15 17.29 17.58
C LYS A 9 13.66 18.02 16.32
N LYS A 10 13.73 17.36 15.16
CA LYS A 10 13.27 17.92 13.89
C LYS A 10 11.77 18.17 13.86
N HIS A 11 10.95 17.24 14.36
CA HIS A 11 9.50 17.44 14.45
C HIS A 11 9.13 18.65 15.31
N ALA A 12 9.83 18.85 16.44
CA ALA A 12 9.64 20.04 17.26
C ALA A 12 10.05 21.35 16.54
N GLN A 13 11.11 21.30 15.71
CA GLN A 13 11.55 22.45 14.92
C GLN A 13 10.62 22.78 13.75
N TRP A 14 10.11 21.75 13.07
CA TRP A 14 9.21 21.93 11.92
C TRP A 14 7.84 22.44 12.32
N GLY A 15 7.34 22.07 13.51
CA GLY A 15 5.99 22.41 13.96
C GLY A 15 4.88 21.79 13.09
N GLY A 16 5.20 20.70 12.41
CA GLY A 16 4.38 20.01 11.40
C GLY A 16 5.13 19.85 10.08
N LYS A 17 4.65 18.95 9.21
CA LYS A 17 5.30 18.63 7.91
C LYS A 17 4.56 19.19 6.70
N ILE A 18 3.38 19.74 6.93
CA ILE A 18 2.51 20.30 5.89
C ILE A 18 2.02 21.69 6.29
N GLU A 19 1.72 22.49 5.30
CA GLU A 19 1.01 23.77 5.46
C GLU A 19 -0.03 23.94 4.36
N VAL A 20 -1.02 24.80 4.58
CA VAL A 20 -2.00 25.20 3.59
C VAL A 20 -1.62 26.56 3.05
N ILE A 21 -1.37 26.64 1.74
CA ILE A 21 -1.00 27.88 1.06
C ILE A 21 -2.16 28.38 0.18
N CYS A 22 -2.30 29.69 0.10
CA CYS A 22 -3.23 30.33 -0.82
C CYS A 22 -2.61 30.36 -2.23
N THR A 23 -3.30 29.78 -3.21
CA THR A 23 -2.86 29.74 -4.62
C THR A 23 -3.42 30.87 -5.48
N VAL A 24 -4.29 31.70 -4.91
CA VAL A 24 -4.91 32.86 -5.60
C VAL A 24 -4.52 34.16 -4.92
N PRO A 25 -4.48 35.29 -5.65
CA PRO A 25 -4.23 36.59 -5.04
C PRO A 25 -5.39 36.99 -4.12
N CYS A 26 -5.08 37.59 -2.96
CA CYS A 26 -6.04 38.17 -2.01
C CYS A 26 -5.49 39.52 -1.50
N LYS A 27 -5.07 40.41 -2.40
CA LYS A 27 -4.39 41.65 -2.05
C LYS A 27 -5.19 42.91 -2.40
N THR A 28 -6.15 42.79 -3.28
CA THR A 28 -6.99 43.91 -3.75
C THR A 28 -8.47 43.64 -3.46
N LYS A 29 -9.30 44.67 -3.58
CA LYS A 29 -10.77 44.57 -3.50
C LYS A 29 -11.31 43.67 -4.59
N ASP A 30 -10.75 43.74 -5.79
CA ASP A 30 -11.17 42.94 -6.92
C ASP A 30 -10.80 41.47 -6.73
N ASP A 31 -9.58 41.17 -6.25
CA ASP A 31 -9.17 39.81 -5.88
C ASP A 31 -10.17 39.19 -4.87
N LEU A 32 -10.52 39.95 -3.83
CA LEU A 32 -11.45 39.50 -2.81
C LEU A 32 -12.86 39.26 -3.39
N SER A 33 -13.30 40.14 -4.29
CA SER A 33 -14.61 40.05 -4.95
C SER A 33 -14.72 38.84 -5.89
N LEU A 34 -13.61 38.45 -6.52
CA LEU A 34 -13.52 37.26 -7.37
C LEU A 34 -13.37 35.97 -6.53
N ALA A 35 -12.47 35.99 -5.53
CA ALA A 35 -12.16 34.80 -4.74
C ALA A 35 -13.25 34.46 -3.71
N TYR A 36 -14.01 35.44 -3.26
CA TYR A 36 -15.05 35.29 -2.24
C TYR A 36 -16.33 36.03 -2.64
N THR A 37 -16.78 37.02 -1.89
CA THR A 37 -18.05 37.69 -2.08
C THR A 37 -17.88 38.96 -2.94
N PRO A 38 -18.68 39.14 -4.01
CA PRO A 38 -19.89 38.38 -4.45
C PRO A 38 -19.61 37.29 -5.49
N GLY A 39 -18.44 37.27 -6.12
CA GLY A 39 -18.15 36.44 -7.29
C GLY A 39 -18.26 34.93 -7.06
N VAL A 40 -17.94 34.43 -5.86
CA VAL A 40 -17.97 33.00 -5.52
C VAL A 40 -19.37 32.37 -5.63
N ALA A 41 -20.41 33.13 -5.63
CA ALA A 41 -21.78 32.64 -5.83
C ALA A 41 -21.95 31.91 -7.16
N GLN A 42 -21.29 32.38 -8.22
CA GLN A 42 -21.44 31.79 -9.55
C GLN A 42 -20.85 30.37 -9.63
N PRO A 43 -19.61 30.08 -9.21
CA PRO A 43 -19.10 28.71 -9.10
C PRO A 43 -20.00 27.80 -8.26
N CYS A 44 -20.54 28.28 -7.13
CA CYS A 44 -21.48 27.52 -6.31
C CYS A 44 -22.73 27.09 -7.08
N LEU A 45 -23.34 28.00 -7.85
CA LEU A 45 -24.52 27.73 -8.67
C LEU A 45 -24.21 26.73 -9.81
N GLU A 46 -23.01 26.80 -10.39
CA GLU A 46 -22.58 25.83 -11.39
C GLU A 46 -22.40 24.41 -10.81
N ILE A 47 -21.80 24.32 -9.63
CA ILE A 47 -21.65 23.02 -8.93
C ILE A 47 -23.01 22.48 -8.46
N GLN A 48 -23.93 23.36 -8.04
CA GLN A 48 -25.28 22.95 -7.65
C GLN A 48 -26.05 22.32 -8.83
N LYS A 49 -25.85 22.83 -10.06
CA LYS A 49 -26.46 22.27 -11.28
C LYS A 49 -25.80 20.92 -11.68
N ASP A 50 -24.50 20.83 -11.55
CA ASP A 50 -23.70 19.65 -11.88
C ASP A 50 -22.54 19.49 -10.89
N VAL A 51 -22.68 18.53 -9.97
CA VAL A 51 -21.70 18.26 -8.93
C VAL A 51 -20.32 17.90 -9.50
N ASN A 52 -20.24 17.40 -10.74
CA ASN A 52 -18.97 17.09 -11.39
C ASN A 52 -18.09 18.32 -11.58
N LYS A 53 -18.68 19.50 -11.73
CA LYS A 53 -17.95 20.76 -11.81
C LYS A 53 -17.15 21.09 -10.53
N SER A 54 -17.43 20.42 -9.42
CA SER A 54 -16.60 20.55 -8.22
C SER A 54 -15.14 20.11 -8.46
N TYR A 55 -14.92 19.19 -9.38
CA TYR A 55 -13.56 18.76 -9.78
C TYR A 55 -12.84 19.80 -10.66
N GLU A 56 -13.57 20.68 -11.33
CA GLU A 56 -13.02 21.74 -12.19
C GLU A 56 -12.83 23.05 -11.41
N LEU A 57 -13.80 23.37 -10.53
CA LEU A 57 -13.92 24.66 -9.88
C LEU A 57 -13.38 24.69 -8.44
N THR A 58 -12.93 23.56 -7.92
CA THR A 58 -12.32 23.44 -6.58
C THR A 58 -11.09 22.56 -6.59
N ARG A 59 -10.37 22.52 -5.46
CA ARG A 59 -9.19 21.64 -5.29
C ARG A 59 -9.56 20.15 -5.15
N ARG A 60 -10.83 19.80 -5.17
CA ARG A 60 -11.31 18.42 -5.05
C ARG A 60 -10.64 17.46 -6.02
N HIS A 61 -10.33 17.89 -7.24
CA HIS A 61 -9.68 17.05 -8.27
C HIS A 61 -8.30 16.52 -7.85
N ASN A 62 -7.60 17.20 -6.95
CA ASN A 62 -6.24 16.85 -6.54
C ASN A 62 -6.07 16.66 -5.03
N LEU A 63 -7.16 16.61 -4.27
CA LEU A 63 -7.11 16.54 -2.81
C LEU A 63 -7.44 15.14 -2.31
N CYS A 64 -6.49 14.52 -1.59
CA CYS A 64 -6.63 13.23 -0.92
C CYS A 64 -6.79 13.40 0.59
N ALA A 65 -7.69 12.66 1.22
CA ALA A 65 -7.71 12.51 2.67
C ALA A 65 -6.85 11.30 3.09
N VAL A 66 -5.92 11.49 4.02
CA VAL A 66 -5.15 10.41 4.67
C VAL A 66 -5.77 10.18 6.03
N ILE A 67 -6.45 9.05 6.20
CA ILE A 67 -7.33 8.81 7.35
C ILE A 67 -6.87 7.61 8.17
N THR A 68 -6.78 7.80 9.48
CA THR A 68 -6.42 6.77 10.46
C THR A 68 -7.32 6.78 11.69
N ASP A 69 -7.42 5.64 12.39
CA ASP A 69 -7.89 5.54 13.76
C ASP A 69 -6.75 5.25 14.75
N GLY A 70 -5.52 5.13 14.26
CA GLY A 70 -4.32 4.93 15.06
C GLY A 70 -4.21 3.55 15.72
N THR A 71 -4.90 2.52 15.19
CA THR A 71 -4.95 1.19 15.80
C THR A 71 -3.85 0.23 15.36
N ALA A 72 -3.05 0.60 14.32
CA ALA A 72 -1.96 -0.24 13.81
C ALA A 72 -0.75 0.59 13.35
N VAL A 73 -0.36 1.60 14.14
CA VAL A 73 0.68 2.56 13.76
C VAL A 73 2.07 1.91 13.78
N LEU A 74 2.67 1.73 12.61
CA LEU A 74 4.00 1.14 12.42
C LEU A 74 4.16 -0.16 13.26
N GLY A 75 5.28 -0.31 13.97
CA GLY A 75 5.51 -1.39 14.94
C GLY A 75 5.00 -1.09 16.35
N LEU A 76 4.33 0.05 16.57
CA LEU A 76 3.87 0.50 17.89
C LEU A 76 2.47 -0.05 18.26
N GLY A 77 1.69 -0.46 17.25
CA GLY A 77 0.34 -0.99 17.45
C GLY A 77 -0.71 0.11 17.69
N ASP A 78 -1.62 -0.14 18.63
CA ASP A 78 -2.74 0.74 18.96
C ASP A 78 -2.29 1.86 19.91
N ILE A 79 -1.92 3.00 19.36
CA ILE A 79 -1.47 4.18 20.12
C ILE A 79 -2.47 5.34 20.06
N GLY A 80 -3.58 5.15 19.37
CA GLY A 80 -4.64 6.14 19.19
C GLY A 80 -4.38 7.12 18.03
N PRO A 81 -5.46 7.78 17.58
CA PRO A 81 -5.45 8.56 16.35
C PRO A 81 -4.53 9.78 16.41
N GLU A 82 -4.51 10.54 17.50
CA GLU A 82 -3.68 11.74 17.62
C GLU A 82 -2.18 11.40 17.65
N ALA A 83 -1.81 10.29 18.28
CA ALA A 83 -0.43 9.83 18.29
C ALA A 83 0.04 9.33 16.92
N GLY A 84 -0.89 8.95 16.03
CA GLY A 84 -0.63 8.60 14.63
C GLY A 84 -0.39 9.81 13.71
N MET A 85 -0.74 11.04 14.13
CA MET A 85 -0.66 12.24 13.29
C MET A 85 0.72 12.46 12.64
N PRO A 86 1.86 12.28 13.34
CA PRO A 86 3.17 12.45 12.70
C PRO A 86 3.39 11.51 11.49
N VAL A 87 2.84 10.30 11.52
CA VAL A 87 2.89 9.35 10.38
C VAL A 87 1.99 9.85 9.26
N MET A 88 0.77 10.28 9.59
CA MET A 88 -0.20 10.79 8.60
C MET A 88 0.32 12.04 7.86
N GLU A 89 0.92 12.98 8.58
CA GLU A 89 1.60 14.13 7.94
C GLU A 89 2.77 13.70 7.07
N GLY A 90 3.53 12.70 7.51
CA GLY A 90 4.59 12.11 6.69
C GLY A 90 4.04 11.54 5.39
N LYS A 91 2.94 10.80 5.46
CA LYS A 91 2.25 10.26 4.29
C LYS A 91 1.79 11.39 3.34
N CYS A 92 1.20 12.47 3.88
CA CYS A 92 0.81 13.63 3.07
C CYS A 92 2.00 14.27 2.36
N ALA A 93 3.14 14.42 3.04
CA ALA A 93 4.37 14.94 2.42
C ALA A 93 4.86 14.05 1.27
N LEU A 94 4.78 12.71 1.43
CA LEU A 94 5.13 11.77 0.36
C LEU A 94 4.17 11.84 -0.84
N PHE A 95 2.85 11.96 -0.59
CA PHE A 95 1.87 12.20 -1.66
C PHE A 95 2.24 13.41 -2.51
N LYS A 96 2.59 14.53 -1.85
CA LYS A 96 2.96 15.75 -2.56
C LYS A 96 4.28 15.60 -3.30
N SER A 97 5.31 15.06 -2.63
CA SER A 97 6.67 14.99 -3.20
C SER A 97 6.81 14.02 -4.37
N PHE A 98 6.08 12.91 -4.36
CA PHE A 98 6.25 11.83 -5.35
C PHE A 98 5.08 11.69 -6.34
N GLY A 99 3.94 12.31 -6.07
CA GLY A 99 2.74 12.20 -6.91
C GLY A 99 2.11 13.54 -7.27
N ASP A 100 2.63 14.65 -6.74
CA ASP A 100 1.99 15.97 -6.81
C ASP A 100 0.51 15.94 -6.42
N VAL A 101 0.16 15.09 -5.46
CA VAL A 101 -1.18 15.00 -4.87
C VAL A 101 -1.20 15.79 -3.57
N ASP A 102 -2.11 16.73 -3.45
CA ASP A 102 -2.35 17.44 -2.20
C ASP A 102 -3.04 16.48 -1.22
N ALA A 103 -2.56 16.40 -0.01
CA ALA A 103 -3.13 15.50 0.97
C ALA A 103 -3.23 16.14 2.35
N ILE A 104 -4.30 15.83 3.07
CA ILE A 104 -4.50 16.29 4.44
C ILE A 104 -4.74 15.11 5.38
N PRO A 105 -4.15 15.13 6.61
CA PRO A 105 -4.31 14.07 7.59
C PRO A 105 -5.61 14.25 8.38
N LEU A 106 -6.34 13.16 8.59
CA LEU A 106 -7.56 13.12 9.40
C LEU A 106 -7.49 11.96 10.39
N CYS A 107 -7.69 12.27 11.67
CA CYS A 107 -7.68 11.28 12.75
C CYS A 107 -9.10 11.07 13.28
N VAL A 108 -9.61 9.85 13.22
CA VAL A 108 -10.97 9.50 13.64
C VAL A 108 -10.94 8.79 15.00
N LYS A 109 -11.59 9.37 16.01
CA LYS A 109 -11.66 8.82 17.38
C LYS A 109 -12.75 7.75 17.54
N SER A 110 -12.77 6.76 16.66
CA SER A 110 -13.66 5.62 16.81
C SER A 110 -13.02 4.33 16.34
N LYS A 111 -13.23 3.26 17.12
CA LYS A 111 -12.89 1.88 16.75
C LYS A 111 -14.11 1.10 16.26
N ASP A 112 -15.30 1.70 16.31
CA ASP A 112 -16.49 1.14 15.69
C ASP A 112 -16.42 1.34 14.18
N VAL A 113 -16.68 0.25 13.45
CA VAL A 113 -16.57 0.24 11.99
C VAL A 113 -17.62 1.15 11.34
N ASP A 114 -18.85 1.11 11.83
CA ASP A 114 -19.94 1.87 11.22
C ASP A 114 -19.85 3.37 11.53
N GLU A 115 -19.42 3.73 12.74
CA GLU A 115 -19.12 5.13 13.08
C GLU A 115 -17.97 5.67 12.22
N PHE A 116 -16.87 4.92 12.08
CA PHE A 116 -15.74 5.31 11.25
C PHE A 116 -16.17 5.50 9.78
N VAL A 117 -16.83 4.51 9.21
CA VAL A 117 -17.33 4.54 7.83
C VAL A 117 -18.29 5.71 7.61
N ASN A 118 -19.20 5.96 8.54
CA ASN A 118 -20.13 7.05 8.43
C ASN A 118 -19.44 8.42 8.50
N ALA A 119 -18.49 8.61 9.40
CA ALA A 119 -17.72 9.84 9.52
C ALA A 119 -16.96 10.15 8.21
N VAL A 120 -16.28 9.15 7.65
CA VAL A 120 -15.52 9.28 6.39
C VAL A 120 -16.46 9.54 5.21
N TYR A 121 -17.55 8.81 5.10
CA TYR A 121 -18.55 9.00 4.04
C TYR A 121 -19.12 10.42 4.02
N LEU A 122 -19.50 10.96 5.18
CA LEU A 122 -20.07 12.31 5.28
C LEU A 122 -19.10 13.41 4.84
N MET A 123 -17.79 13.18 4.92
CA MET A 123 -16.75 14.12 4.48
C MET A 123 -16.27 13.88 3.04
N SER A 124 -16.60 12.75 2.43
CA SER A 124 -16.03 12.29 1.15
C SER A 124 -16.22 13.27 0.00
N GLY A 125 -17.28 14.07 0.04
CA GLY A 125 -17.58 15.11 -0.97
C GLY A 125 -16.51 16.19 -1.10
N SER A 126 -15.62 16.33 -0.14
CA SER A 126 -14.51 17.31 -0.17
C SER A 126 -13.28 16.81 -0.92
N PHE A 127 -13.20 15.51 -1.22
CA PHE A 127 -11.98 14.85 -1.69
C PHE A 127 -12.15 14.22 -3.07
N GLY A 128 -11.03 14.09 -3.78
CA GLY A 128 -10.92 13.30 -5.01
C GLY A 128 -10.65 11.82 -4.74
N GLY A 129 -10.15 11.48 -3.56
CA GLY A 129 -9.88 10.13 -3.11
C GLY A 129 -9.50 10.06 -1.64
N ILE A 130 -9.48 8.85 -1.09
CA ILE A 130 -9.20 8.58 0.33
C ILE A 130 -8.14 7.49 0.44
N ASN A 131 -7.07 7.80 1.17
CA ASN A 131 -6.09 6.83 1.64
C ASN A 131 -6.36 6.48 3.10
N LEU A 132 -6.67 5.22 3.36
CA LEU A 132 -6.73 4.66 4.72
C LEU A 132 -5.33 4.24 5.14
N GLU A 133 -4.96 4.50 6.40
CA GLU A 133 -3.64 4.25 6.92
C GLU A 133 -3.68 3.76 8.36
N ASP A 134 -2.80 2.82 8.72
CA ASP A 134 -2.57 2.38 10.11
C ASP A 134 -3.85 1.90 10.84
N ILE A 135 -4.76 1.22 10.12
CA ILE A 135 -5.99 0.64 10.66
C ILE A 135 -5.82 -0.87 10.81
N SER A 136 -6.07 -1.39 12.01
CA SER A 136 -5.82 -2.79 12.35
C SER A 136 -6.76 -3.78 11.65
N ALA A 137 -6.20 -4.93 11.23
CA ALA A 137 -6.97 -6.07 10.77
C ALA A 137 -7.70 -6.77 11.96
N PRO A 138 -8.91 -7.35 11.74
CA PRO A 138 -9.61 -7.48 10.46
C PRO A 138 -10.50 -6.28 10.09
N ARG A 139 -10.60 -5.25 10.94
CA ARG A 139 -11.49 -4.10 10.74
C ARG A 139 -11.18 -3.32 9.46
N CYS A 140 -9.89 -3.16 9.13
CA CYS A 140 -9.47 -2.44 7.93
C CYS A 140 -10.12 -2.98 6.64
N PHE A 141 -10.30 -4.29 6.52
CA PHE A 141 -10.95 -4.90 5.35
C PHE A 141 -12.43 -4.55 5.25
N GLU A 142 -13.13 -4.54 6.39
CA GLU A 142 -14.55 -4.20 6.45
C GLU A 142 -14.77 -2.71 6.19
N ILE A 143 -13.94 -1.85 6.78
CA ILE A 143 -13.97 -0.40 6.59
C ILE A 143 -13.77 -0.06 5.11
N GLU A 144 -12.72 -0.59 4.50
CA GLU A 144 -12.43 -0.33 3.08
C GLU A 144 -13.59 -0.79 2.18
N ARG A 145 -14.09 -2.01 2.37
CA ARG A 145 -15.21 -2.54 1.60
C ARG A 145 -16.45 -1.65 1.71
N LYS A 146 -16.86 -1.31 2.94
CA LYS A 146 -18.05 -0.47 3.17
C LYS A 146 -17.89 0.95 2.59
N LEU A 147 -16.67 1.51 2.62
CA LEU A 147 -16.41 2.81 2.02
C LEU A 147 -16.44 2.76 0.49
N LYS A 148 -15.88 1.71 -0.12
CA LYS A 148 -15.97 1.49 -1.58
C LYS A 148 -17.42 1.34 -2.06
N GLU A 149 -18.28 0.71 -1.26
CA GLU A 149 -19.72 0.58 -1.56
C GLU A 149 -20.48 1.90 -1.44
N LYS A 150 -20.06 2.80 -0.54
CA LYS A 150 -20.77 4.05 -0.23
C LYS A 150 -20.24 5.27 -0.98
N CYS A 151 -18.94 5.33 -1.22
CA CYS A 151 -18.27 6.50 -1.79
C CYS A 151 -18.15 6.35 -3.31
N ASP A 152 -18.23 7.49 -4.00
CA ASP A 152 -18.11 7.61 -5.45
C ASP A 152 -16.72 8.13 -5.87
N ILE A 153 -15.73 7.90 -5.04
CA ILE A 153 -14.32 8.26 -5.21
C ILE A 153 -13.43 7.08 -4.80
N PRO A 154 -12.20 6.97 -5.32
CA PRO A 154 -11.31 5.88 -4.98
C PRO A 154 -10.98 5.83 -3.49
N ILE A 155 -11.12 4.64 -2.91
CA ILE A 155 -10.74 4.29 -1.54
C ILE A 155 -9.60 3.29 -1.63
N PHE A 156 -8.51 3.54 -0.91
CA PHE A 156 -7.31 2.72 -0.95
C PHE A 156 -6.72 2.62 0.45
N HIS A 157 -6.30 1.44 0.86
CA HIS A 157 -5.61 1.21 2.14
C HIS A 157 -4.15 0.86 1.84
N ASP A 158 -3.23 1.78 2.10
CA ASP A 158 -1.85 1.64 1.65
C ASP A 158 -1.10 0.47 2.32
N ASP A 159 -1.31 0.23 3.62
CA ASP A 159 -0.71 -0.94 4.31
C ASP A 159 -1.10 -2.28 3.70
N GLN A 160 -2.25 -2.34 3.06
CA GLN A 160 -2.69 -3.50 2.30
C GLN A 160 -2.11 -3.47 0.89
N HIS A 161 -2.52 -2.50 0.10
CA HIS A 161 -2.38 -2.51 -1.35
C HIS A 161 -1.04 -1.94 -1.83
N GLY A 162 -0.49 -0.93 -1.16
CA GLY A 162 0.84 -0.41 -1.49
C GLY A 162 1.90 -1.48 -1.32
N THR A 163 1.90 -2.16 -0.17
CA THR A 163 2.82 -3.27 0.11
C THR A 163 2.62 -4.43 -0.88
N ALA A 164 1.37 -4.75 -1.25
CA ALA A 164 1.09 -5.80 -2.22
C ALA A 164 1.64 -5.47 -3.61
N VAL A 165 1.45 -4.25 -4.09
CA VAL A 165 1.95 -3.79 -5.41
C VAL A 165 3.48 -3.89 -5.47
N ILE A 166 4.19 -3.40 -4.46
CA ILE A 166 5.65 -3.46 -4.42
C ILE A 166 6.16 -4.89 -4.33
N THR A 167 5.50 -5.72 -3.53
CA THR A 167 5.86 -7.16 -3.42
C THR A 167 5.68 -7.87 -4.74
N LEU A 168 4.59 -7.64 -5.47
CA LEU A 168 4.36 -8.22 -6.79
C LEU A 168 5.41 -7.73 -7.81
N ALA A 169 5.73 -6.44 -7.81
CA ALA A 169 6.75 -5.88 -8.69
C ALA A 169 8.12 -6.51 -8.45
N GLY A 170 8.58 -6.53 -7.20
CA GLY A 170 9.84 -7.15 -6.81
C GLY A 170 9.88 -8.65 -7.11
N LEU A 171 8.79 -9.39 -6.83
CA LEU A 171 8.71 -10.82 -7.11
C LEU A 171 8.77 -11.12 -8.61
N THR A 172 8.12 -10.30 -9.44
CA THR A 172 8.16 -10.44 -10.89
C THR A 172 9.60 -10.40 -11.41
N ASN A 173 10.40 -9.45 -10.95
CA ASN A 173 11.79 -9.31 -11.32
C ASN A 173 12.69 -10.37 -10.66
N ALA A 174 12.44 -10.70 -9.39
CA ALA A 174 13.18 -11.76 -8.71
C ALA A 174 13.04 -13.12 -9.43
N LEU A 175 11.85 -13.42 -9.93
CA LEU A 175 11.62 -14.64 -10.72
C LEU A 175 12.43 -14.66 -12.02
N LYS A 176 12.57 -13.53 -12.71
CA LYS A 176 13.44 -13.40 -13.90
C LYS A 176 14.91 -13.67 -13.52
N VAL A 177 15.39 -13.06 -12.41
CA VAL A 177 16.77 -13.26 -11.94
C VAL A 177 17.10 -14.72 -11.65
N VAL A 178 16.15 -15.48 -11.06
CA VAL A 178 16.35 -16.90 -10.74
C VAL A 178 15.89 -17.86 -11.84
N GLY A 179 15.34 -17.35 -12.95
CA GLY A 179 14.87 -18.15 -14.08
C GLY A 179 13.67 -19.05 -13.78
N LYS A 180 12.84 -18.69 -12.79
CA LYS A 180 11.63 -19.45 -12.42
C LYS A 180 10.36 -18.82 -13.00
N LYS A 181 9.36 -19.65 -13.28
CA LYS A 181 8.08 -19.18 -13.81
C LYS A 181 7.02 -19.10 -12.70
N LYS A 182 6.14 -18.11 -12.78
CA LYS A 182 5.08 -17.88 -11.78
C LYS A 182 4.14 -19.08 -11.57
N ASP A 183 3.91 -19.86 -12.63
CA ASP A 183 3.01 -21.03 -12.57
C ASP A 183 3.60 -22.22 -11.82
N ASP A 184 4.94 -22.29 -11.72
CA ASP A 184 5.66 -23.44 -11.19
C ASP A 184 6.12 -23.22 -9.73
N VAL A 185 6.10 -21.97 -9.23
CA VAL A 185 6.65 -21.64 -7.93
C VAL A 185 5.68 -21.91 -6.78
N LYS A 186 6.22 -22.47 -5.70
CA LYS A 186 5.54 -22.58 -4.40
C LYS A 186 5.91 -21.39 -3.54
N ILE A 187 4.90 -20.64 -3.12
CA ILE A 187 5.02 -19.45 -2.26
C ILE A 187 4.53 -19.78 -0.86
N VAL A 188 5.31 -19.44 0.15
CA VAL A 188 4.90 -19.53 1.57
C VAL A 188 4.96 -18.15 2.18
N THR A 189 3.87 -17.72 2.82
CA THR A 189 3.83 -16.44 3.52
C THR A 189 3.81 -16.63 5.03
N SER A 190 4.57 -15.81 5.75
CA SER A 190 4.50 -15.68 7.21
C SER A 190 3.77 -14.39 7.57
N GLY A 191 2.63 -14.53 8.22
CA GLY A 191 1.70 -13.47 8.54
C GLY A 191 0.33 -13.67 7.90
N ALA A 192 -0.71 -13.19 8.55
CA ALA A 192 -2.09 -13.21 8.08
C ALA A 192 -2.85 -11.95 8.53
N GLY A 193 -2.13 -10.83 8.57
CA GLY A 193 -2.64 -9.49 8.80
C GLY A 193 -2.99 -8.77 7.49
N ALA A 194 -3.17 -7.45 7.57
CA ALA A 194 -3.59 -6.61 6.44
C ALA A 194 -2.70 -6.79 5.21
N ALA A 195 -1.40 -6.60 5.35
CA ALA A 195 -0.44 -6.73 4.26
C ALA A 195 -0.40 -8.15 3.66
N ALA A 196 -0.31 -9.20 4.50
CA ALA A 196 -0.25 -10.58 4.02
C ALA A 196 -1.47 -10.98 3.18
N ILE A 197 -2.66 -10.64 3.65
CA ILE A 197 -3.92 -10.92 2.94
C ILE A 197 -3.93 -10.20 1.57
N ALA A 198 -3.57 -8.92 1.55
CA ALA A 198 -3.57 -8.13 0.33
C ALA A 198 -2.50 -8.60 -0.67
N ILE A 199 -1.29 -8.93 -0.20
CA ILE A 199 -0.22 -9.51 -1.04
C ILE A 199 -0.73 -10.77 -1.71
N VAL A 200 -1.30 -11.70 -0.94
CA VAL A 200 -1.74 -12.99 -1.48
C VAL A 200 -2.90 -12.81 -2.45
N LYS A 201 -3.88 -11.94 -2.15
CA LYS A 201 -4.97 -11.62 -3.09
C LYS A 201 -4.43 -11.08 -4.41
N LEU A 202 -3.49 -10.14 -4.37
CA LEU A 202 -2.90 -9.56 -5.58
C LEU A 202 -2.06 -10.57 -6.36
N LEU A 203 -1.31 -11.45 -5.68
CA LEU A 203 -0.56 -12.53 -6.32
C LEU A 203 -1.51 -13.50 -7.05
N LEU A 204 -2.63 -13.88 -6.43
CA LEU A 204 -3.64 -14.72 -7.06
C LEU A 204 -4.26 -14.04 -8.29
N SER A 205 -4.58 -12.75 -8.20
CA SER A 205 -5.07 -11.95 -9.34
C SER A 205 -4.04 -11.86 -10.47
N ALA A 206 -2.74 -11.81 -10.13
CA ALA A 206 -1.65 -11.84 -11.11
C ALA A 206 -1.38 -13.25 -11.68
N GLY A 207 -2.12 -14.27 -11.26
CA GLY A 207 -2.09 -15.64 -11.79
C GLY A 207 -1.15 -16.60 -11.06
N PHE A 208 -0.62 -16.25 -9.89
CA PHE A 208 0.06 -17.23 -9.03
C PHE A 208 -0.95 -18.22 -8.45
N LYS A 209 -0.57 -19.51 -8.32
CA LYS A 209 -1.56 -20.56 -7.97
C LYS A 209 -1.21 -21.29 -6.67
N ASN A 210 0.06 -21.49 -6.37
CA ASN A 210 0.50 -22.34 -5.26
C ASN A 210 0.99 -21.50 -4.10
N VAL A 211 0.06 -20.98 -3.29
CA VAL A 211 0.35 -20.12 -2.13
C VAL A 211 -0.12 -20.80 -0.85
N ILE A 212 0.73 -20.86 0.16
CA ILE A 212 0.40 -21.31 1.52
C ILE A 212 0.61 -20.13 2.47
N MET A 213 -0.44 -19.71 3.16
CA MET A 213 -0.35 -18.70 4.21
C MET A 213 -0.14 -19.35 5.56
N THR A 214 0.64 -18.71 6.43
CA THR A 214 0.81 -19.12 7.83
C THR A 214 0.51 -17.98 8.79
N ASP A 215 0.03 -18.29 9.97
CA ASP A 215 -0.03 -17.40 11.10
C ASP A 215 0.69 -17.99 12.32
N ARG A 216 0.54 -17.39 13.51
CA ARG A 216 1.23 -17.85 14.73
C ARG A 216 0.97 -19.31 15.09
N THR A 217 -0.14 -19.89 14.67
CA THR A 217 -0.52 -21.28 14.97
C THR A 217 -0.13 -22.25 13.86
N GLY A 218 0.28 -21.76 12.69
CA GLY A 218 0.72 -22.56 11.57
C GLY A 218 -0.01 -22.27 10.26
N ALA A 219 -0.03 -23.23 9.35
CA ALA A 219 -0.63 -23.10 8.03
C ALA A 219 -2.14 -22.79 8.10
N ILE A 220 -2.60 -21.91 7.22
CA ILE A 220 -4.03 -21.63 7.01
C ILE A 220 -4.52 -22.58 5.94
N TYR A 221 -5.59 -23.31 6.24
CA TYR A 221 -6.24 -24.26 5.34
C TYR A 221 -7.75 -24.35 5.63
N GLU A 222 -8.49 -24.76 4.64
CA GLU A 222 -9.94 -24.94 4.76
C GLU A 222 -10.30 -26.02 5.79
N GLY A 223 -11.13 -25.65 6.78
CA GLY A 223 -11.50 -26.52 7.89
C GLY A 223 -10.67 -26.34 9.15
N ARG A 224 -9.61 -25.48 9.15
CA ARG A 224 -8.87 -25.15 10.36
C ARG A 224 -9.76 -24.35 11.33
N GLU A 225 -9.80 -24.78 12.59
CA GLU A 225 -10.53 -24.08 13.64
C GLU A 225 -9.87 -22.76 14.05
N GLY A 226 -10.64 -21.84 14.65
CA GLY A 226 -10.14 -20.56 15.18
C GLY A 226 -9.77 -19.51 14.13
N LEU A 227 -10.11 -19.71 12.85
CA LEU A 227 -9.94 -18.69 11.82
C LEU A 227 -11.02 -17.62 11.92
N ASN A 228 -10.61 -16.33 11.85
CA ASN A 228 -11.55 -15.24 11.63
C ASN A 228 -12.08 -15.28 10.18
N TRP A 229 -13.07 -14.42 9.89
CA TRP A 229 -13.79 -14.43 8.61
C TRP A 229 -12.88 -14.28 7.39
N ILE A 230 -11.92 -13.35 7.41
CA ILE A 230 -11.02 -13.11 6.28
C ILE A 230 -10.04 -14.28 6.07
N LYS A 231 -9.54 -14.90 7.15
CA LYS A 231 -8.69 -16.09 7.04
C LYS A 231 -9.47 -17.29 6.51
N LYS A 232 -10.78 -17.39 6.82
CA LYS A 232 -11.64 -18.40 6.22
C LYS A 232 -11.79 -18.21 4.72
N GLU A 233 -11.97 -16.98 4.25
CA GLU A 233 -11.97 -16.66 2.81
C GLU A 233 -10.65 -17.08 2.16
N MET A 234 -9.50 -16.70 2.75
CA MET A 234 -8.21 -17.05 2.21
C MET A 234 -7.95 -18.55 2.19
N ALA A 235 -8.43 -19.29 3.18
CA ALA A 235 -8.31 -20.74 3.24
C ALA A 235 -9.02 -21.47 2.09
N GLN A 236 -10.01 -20.83 1.45
CA GLN A 236 -10.73 -21.41 0.29
C GLN A 236 -9.95 -21.25 -1.02
N VAL A 237 -9.06 -20.24 -1.11
CA VAL A 237 -8.33 -19.89 -2.34
C VAL A 237 -6.83 -20.12 -2.27
N THR A 238 -6.32 -20.49 -1.10
CA THR A 238 -4.91 -20.84 -0.85
C THR A 238 -4.79 -22.23 -0.26
N ASN A 239 -3.57 -22.79 -0.29
CA ASN A 239 -3.27 -24.09 0.32
C ASN A 239 -4.30 -25.17 -0.06
N LEU A 240 -4.58 -25.29 -1.37
CA LEU A 240 -5.62 -26.20 -1.88
C LEU A 240 -5.37 -27.66 -1.53
N GLU A 241 -4.12 -28.04 -1.26
CA GLU A 241 -3.74 -29.38 -0.79
C GLU A 241 -3.98 -29.56 0.72
N LYS A 242 -4.44 -28.52 1.44
CA LYS A 242 -4.73 -28.51 2.87
C LYS A 242 -3.53 -28.96 3.72
N LYS A 243 -2.31 -28.56 3.33
CA LYS A 243 -1.08 -28.83 4.09
C LYS A 243 -1.22 -28.20 5.46
N GLN A 244 -0.85 -28.97 6.48
CA GLN A 244 -0.89 -28.59 7.88
C GLN A 244 0.54 -28.47 8.44
N GLY A 245 0.68 -27.94 9.63
CA GLY A 245 1.95 -27.79 10.32
C GLY A 245 2.33 -26.33 10.53
N LYS A 246 3.51 -26.15 11.12
CA LYS A 246 4.10 -24.83 11.36
C LYS A 246 4.78 -24.31 10.09
N LEU A 247 5.28 -23.07 10.14
CA LEU A 247 6.08 -22.50 9.05
C LEU A 247 7.24 -23.43 8.65
N SER A 248 7.95 -24.00 9.62
CA SER A 248 9.06 -24.96 9.39
C SER A 248 8.68 -26.17 8.56
N ASP A 249 7.42 -26.60 8.63
CA ASP A 249 6.95 -27.80 7.95
C ASP A 249 6.53 -27.48 6.51
N VAL A 250 5.84 -26.35 6.31
CA VAL A 250 5.29 -25.99 5.00
C VAL A 250 6.27 -25.27 4.07
N ILE A 251 7.36 -24.68 4.65
CA ILE A 251 8.39 -23.99 3.88
C ILE A 251 9.29 -24.94 3.09
N VAL A 252 9.35 -26.21 3.49
CA VAL A 252 10.14 -27.24 2.81
C VAL A 252 9.76 -27.31 1.33
N GLY A 253 10.74 -27.15 0.45
CA GLY A 253 10.54 -27.12 -0.99
C GLY A 253 9.77 -25.88 -1.50
N ALA A 254 9.73 -24.79 -0.75
CA ALA A 254 9.22 -23.53 -1.24
C ALA A 254 10.25 -22.81 -2.12
N ASP A 255 9.80 -22.11 -3.15
CA ASP A 255 10.63 -21.27 -4.03
C ASP A 255 10.71 -19.85 -3.50
N VAL A 256 9.64 -19.39 -2.87
CA VAL A 256 9.47 -18.01 -2.40
C VAL A 256 8.95 -18.01 -0.97
N PHE A 257 9.60 -17.21 -0.14
CA PHE A 257 9.10 -16.82 1.18
C PHE A 257 8.76 -15.33 1.19
N ILE A 258 7.58 -14.99 1.73
CA ILE A 258 7.17 -13.60 1.95
C ILE A 258 6.78 -13.43 3.42
N GLY A 259 7.59 -12.70 4.17
CA GLY A 259 7.38 -12.39 5.59
C GLY A 259 6.81 -10.98 5.75
N VAL A 260 5.68 -10.87 6.45
CA VAL A 260 5.05 -9.63 6.92
C VAL A 260 4.47 -9.89 8.32
N SER A 261 5.31 -10.41 9.21
CA SER A 261 4.88 -10.95 10.50
C SER A 261 5.68 -10.38 11.67
N ALA A 262 6.69 -11.08 12.10
CA ALA A 262 7.48 -10.72 13.29
C ALA A 262 8.96 -11.07 13.12
N PRO A 263 9.85 -10.34 13.81
CA PRO A 263 11.28 -10.60 13.78
C PRO A 263 11.63 -12.05 14.09
N GLY A 264 12.61 -12.60 13.36
CA GLY A 264 13.20 -13.90 13.65
C GLY A 264 12.31 -15.13 13.40
N THR A 265 11.20 -14.96 12.68
CA THR A 265 10.28 -16.08 12.36
C THR A 265 10.82 -17.01 11.28
N LEU A 266 11.74 -16.56 10.44
CA LEU A 266 12.46 -17.38 9.48
C LEU A 266 13.91 -17.58 9.95
N THR A 267 14.40 -18.81 9.89
CA THR A 267 15.78 -19.14 10.28
C THR A 267 16.60 -19.60 9.08
N THR A 268 17.93 -19.50 9.18
CA THR A 268 18.85 -20.01 8.15
C THR A 268 18.59 -21.49 7.84
N GLU A 269 18.29 -22.31 8.87
CA GLU A 269 17.99 -23.73 8.69
C GLU A 269 16.69 -23.96 7.90
N MET A 270 15.66 -23.12 8.10
CA MET A 270 14.45 -23.18 7.29
C MET A 270 14.74 -22.80 5.82
N VAL A 271 15.56 -21.77 5.58
CA VAL A 271 15.94 -21.37 4.22
C VAL A 271 16.69 -22.50 3.50
N LYS A 272 17.55 -23.26 4.19
CA LYS A 272 18.23 -24.44 3.63
C LYS A 272 17.29 -25.53 3.13
N THR A 273 16.04 -25.58 3.62
CA THR A 273 15.04 -26.56 3.20
C THR A 273 14.22 -26.09 1.99
N MET A 274 14.35 -24.83 1.61
CA MET A 274 13.70 -24.29 0.41
C MET A 274 14.35 -24.85 -0.88
N ASN A 275 13.69 -24.63 -1.98
CA ASN A 275 14.22 -24.99 -3.30
C ASN A 275 15.48 -24.16 -3.62
N LYS A 276 16.34 -24.70 -4.49
CA LYS A 276 17.50 -23.98 -5.01
C LYS A 276 17.12 -22.61 -5.56
N ASP A 277 18.01 -21.64 -5.40
CA ASP A 277 17.80 -20.25 -5.83
C ASP A 277 16.51 -19.65 -5.26
N ALA A 278 16.29 -19.86 -3.95
CA ALA A 278 15.12 -19.34 -3.24
C ALA A 278 15.08 -17.80 -3.21
N ILE A 279 13.87 -17.27 -3.21
CA ILE A 279 13.57 -15.85 -3.06
C ILE A 279 13.03 -15.62 -1.65
N VAL A 280 13.61 -14.67 -0.90
CA VAL A 280 13.22 -14.37 0.48
C VAL A 280 12.89 -12.87 0.60
N PHE A 281 11.63 -12.55 0.83
CA PHE A 281 11.16 -11.20 1.14
C PHE A 281 10.82 -11.13 2.63
N ALA A 282 11.69 -10.53 3.45
CA ALA A 282 11.54 -10.42 4.90
C ALA A 282 11.19 -8.97 5.25
N CYS A 283 9.90 -8.63 5.19
CA CYS A 283 9.40 -7.24 5.18
C CYS A 283 8.98 -6.71 6.56
N ALA A 284 9.12 -7.48 7.65
CA ALA A 284 8.82 -6.99 8.99
C ALA A 284 9.71 -5.80 9.37
N ASN A 285 9.13 -4.79 9.99
CA ASN A 285 9.80 -3.58 10.44
C ASN A 285 9.64 -3.38 11.96
N PRO A 286 10.66 -2.85 12.66
CA PRO A 286 11.98 -2.42 12.17
C PRO A 286 12.98 -3.55 11.98
N THR A 287 12.69 -4.75 12.47
CA THR A 287 13.55 -5.93 12.38
C THR A 287 12.90 -6.97 11.49
N PRO A 288 13.61 -7.46 10.44
CA PRO A 288 13.04 -8.43 9.49
C PRO A 288 12.86 -9.82 10.11
N GLU A 289 12.10 -10.69 9.46
CA GLU A 289 11.93 -12.10 9.81
C GLU A 289 13.26 -12.88 9.81
N ILE A 290 14.17 -12.50 8.92
CA ILE A 290 15.57 -12.97 8.82
C ILE A 290 16.40 -11.84 8.23
N PHE A 291 17.64 -11.68 8.68
CA PHE A 291 18.56 -10.73 8.05
C PHE A 291 19.08 -11.27 6.70
N PRO A 292 19.40 -10.38 5.74
CA PRO A 292 19.84 -10.79 4.42
C PRO A 292 21.05 -11.71 4.39
N ASP A 293 22.04 -11.49 5.26
CA ASP A 293 23.23 -12.33 5.32
C ASP A 293 22.90 -13.76 5.79
N ASP A 294 22.01 -13.89 6.77
CA ASP A 294 21.53 -15.19 7.27
C ASP A 294 20.70 -15.93 6.22
N ALA A 295 19.84 -15.20 5.48
CA ALA A 295 19.06 -15.77 4.39
C ALA A 295 19.96 -16.27 3.25
N LYS A 296 20.96 -15.48 2.86
CA LYS A 296 21.98 -15.88 1.86
C LYS A 296 22.80 -17.07 2.32
N ALA A 297 23.21 -17.12 3.60
CA ALA A 297 23.89 -18.27 4.19
C ALA A 297 23.02 -19.56 4.17
N GLY A 298 21.71 -19.42 4.16
CA GLY A 298 20.74 -20.50 3.97
C GLY A 298 20.55 -20.92 2.51
N GLY A 299 21.09 -20.18 1.53
CA GLY A 299 20.98 -20.49 0.11
C GLY A 299 19.96 -19.63 -0.67
N ALA A 300 19.41 -18.57 -0.05
CA ALA A 300 18.58 -17.63 -0.77
C ALA A 300 19.39 -16.87 -1.84
N LYS A 301 18.88 -16.80 -3.05
CA LYS A 301 19.52 -16.10 -4.17
C LYS A 301 19.15 -14.64 -4.21
N VAL A 302 17.88 -14.31 -4.00
CA VAL A 302 17.36 -12.94 -3.96
C VAL A 302 16.78 -12.68 -2.58
N VAL A 303 17.21 -11.59 -1.94
CA VAL A 303 16.69 -11.19 -0.63
C VAL A 303 16.23 -9.74 -0.68
N SER A 304 15.04 -9.48 -0.13
CA SER A 304 14.46 -8.14 0.06
C SER A 304 14.06 -7.94 1.52
N THR A 305 14.08 -6.70 1.97
CA THR A 305 13.57 -6.28 3.29
C THR A 305 12.77 -5.00 3.19
N GLY A 306 12.07 -4.61 4.27
CA GLY A 306 11.47 -3.28 4.39
C GLY A 306 12.47 -2.16 4.73
N ARG A 307 13.73 -2.49 4.98
CA ARG A 307 14.77 -1.57 5.46
C ARG A 307 15.51 -0.90 4.30
N SER A 308 15.80 0.38 4.47
CA SER A 308 16.54 1.19 3.48
C SER A 308 18.06 0.99 3.48
N ASP A 309 18.59 0.31 4.49
CA ASP A 309 20.02 0.02 4.61
C ASP A 309 20.45 -1.29 3.93
N TYR A 310 19.51 -1.98 3.27
CA TYR A 310 19.77 -3.19 2.48
C TYR A 310 19.28 -3.00 1.03
N PRO A 311 19.84 -3.77 0.08
CA PRO A 311 19.35 -3.81 -1.30
C PRO A 311 17.87 -4.28 -1.38
N ASN A 312 17.23 -3.97 -2.50
CA ASN A 312 15.87 -4.43 -2.80
C ASN A 312 14.83 -4.03 -1.73
N GLN A 313 14.86 -2.79 -1.27
CA GLN A 313 13.91 -2.33 -0.27
C GLN A 313 12.46 -2.42 -0.77
N ILE A 314 11.62 -3.14 -0.06
CA ILE A 314 10.16 -3.13 -0.24
C ILE A 314 9.60 -1.91 0.48
N ASN A 315 9.24 -0.88 -0.29
CA ASN A 315 8.76 0.40 0.24
C ASN A 315 7.58 0.90 -0.59
N ASN A 316 6.42 1.01 0.03
CA ASN A 316 5.16 1.42 -0.62
C ASN A 316 5.17 2.86 -1.15
N VAL A 317 6.16 3.69 -0.80
CA VAL A 317 6.36 5.01 -1.42
C VAL A 317 6.54 4.93 -2.94
N LEU A 318 6.99 3.82 -3.47
CA LEU A 318 7.09 3.58 -4.91
C LEU A 318 5.73 3.35 -5.59
N ALA A 319 4.68 3.04 -4.83
CA ALA A 319 3.37 2.67 -5.37
C ALA A 319 2.31 3.76 -5.20
N PHE A 320 1.94 4.08 -3.94
CA PHE A 320 0.72 4.83 -3.66
C PHE A 320 0.69 6.24 -4.30
N PRO A 321 1.78 7.03 -4.36
CA PRO A 321 1.69 8.37 -4.94
C PRO A 321 1.35 8.32 -6.43
N GLY A 322 2.01 7.43 -7.17
CA GLY A 322 1.74 7.22 -8.59
C GLY A 322 0.36 6.61 -8.85
N ILE A 323 -0.11 5.70 -7.99
CA ILE A 323 -1.45 5.10 -8.10
C ILE A 323 -2.52 6.19 -7.95
N PHE A 324 -2.44 7.05 -6.93
CA PHE A 324 -3.38 8.15 -6.76
C PHE A 324 -3.28 9.18 -7.87
N ARG A 325 -2.06 9.51 -8.33
CA ARG A 325 -1.87 10.41 -9.47
C ARG A 325 -2.59 9.88 -10.70
N GLY A 326 -2.38 8.62 -11.07
CA GLY A 326 -3.03 8.01 -12.21
C GLY A 326 -4.55 7.90 -12.06
N ALA A 327 -5.05 7.59 -10.87
CA ALA A 327 -6.48 7.56 -10.59
C ALA A 327 -7.13 8.96 -10.70
N PHE A 328 -6.45 10.00 -10.20
CA PHE A 328 -6.93 11.39 -10.27
C PHE A 328 -6.89 11.96 -11.69
N ASP A 329 -5.86 11.64 -12.47
CA ASP A 329 -5.72 12.10 -13.87
C ASP A 329 -6.89 11.68 -14.76
N VAL A 330 -7.51 10.56 -14.43
CA VAL A 330 -8.69 10.06 -15.15
C VAL A 330 -9.98 10.13 -14.35
N ARG A 331 -9.93 10.78 -13.19
CA ARG A 331 -11.03 10.90 -12.25
C ARG A 331 -11.72 9.55 -12.01
N ALA A 332 -10.91 8.53 -11.69
CA ALA A 332 -11.38 7.17 -11.47
C ALA A 332 -12.38 7.10 -10.30
N SER A 333 -13.36 6.21 -10.41
CA SER A 333 -14.34 5.93 -9.34
C SER A 333 -13.82 4.91 -8.32
N ASP A 334 -12.83 4.11 -8.70
CA ASP A 334 -12.20 3.09 -7.85
C ASP A 334 -10.73 2.92 -8.23
N ILE A 335 -9.97 2.30 -7.34
CA ILE A 335 -8.67 1.69 -7.61
C ILE A 335 -8.87 0.17 -7.51
N ASN A 336 -9.07 -0.47 -8.66
CA ASN A 336 -9.38 -1.91 -8.75
C ASN A 336 -8.12 -2.79 -8.82
N GLU A 337 -8.29 -4.11 -8.91
CA GLU A 337 -7.18 -5.07 -8.92
C GLU A 337 -6.32 -4.92 -10.17
N GLU A 338 -6.93 -4.68 -11.33
CA GLU A 338 -6.25 -4.49 -12.61
C GLU A 338 -5.33 -3.26 -12.58
N MET A 339 -5.75 -2.17 -11.97
CA MET A 339 -4.94 -0.97 -11.78
C MET A 339 -3.73 -1.25 -10.87
N LYS A 340 -3.90 -2.06 -9.82
CA LYS A 340 -2.81 -2.47 -8.91
C LYS A 340 -1.81 -3.40 -9.61
N VAL A 341 -2.28 -4.35 -10.40
CA VAL A 341 -1.41 -5.21 -11.23
C VAL A 341 -0.66 -4.40 -12.28
N ALA A 342 -1.32 -3.44 -12.91
CA ALA A 342 -0.70 -2.52 -13.87
C ALA A 342 0.41 -1.68 -13.22
N ALA A 343 0.17 -1.15 -12.02
CA ALA A 343 1.17 -0.42 -11.23
C ALA A 343 2.39 -1.29 -10.93
N ALA A 344 2.18 -2.52 -10.45
CA ALA A 344 3.27 -3.47 -10.19
C ALA A 344 4.07 -3.83 -11.44
N THR A 345 3.39 -4.03 -12.56
CA THR A 345 4.02 -4.31 -13.85
C THR A 345 4.85 -3.13 -14.35
N ALA A 346 4.32 -1.90 -14.23
CA ALA A 346 5.05 -0.69 -14.61
C ALA A 346 6.32 -0.52 -13.78
N LEU A 347 6.24 -0.74 -12.46
CA LEU A 347 7.40 -0.70 -11.57
C LEU A 347 8.46 -1.74 -11.95
N ALA A 348 8.05 -2.99 -12.18
CA ALA A 348 8.96 -4.05 -12.57
C ALA A 348 9.69 -3.73 -13.89
N ASN A 349 8.98 -3.16 -14.86
CA ASN A 349 9.52 -2.85 -16.19
C ASN A 349 10.44 -1.60 -16.24
N LEU A 350 10.57 -0.85 -15.13
CA LEU A 350 11.53 0.27 -15.05
C LEU A 350 12.98 -0.21 -15.03
N ILE A 351 13.21 -1.44 -14.63
CA ILE A 351 14.52 -2.08 -14.64
C ILE A 351 14.59 -2.98 -15.88
N SER A 352 15.52 -2.69 -16.77
CA SER A 352 15.75 -3.51 -17.97
C SER A 352 16.34 -4.88 -17.61
N ASP A 353 16.15 -5.89 -18.47
CA ASP A 353 16.58 -7.25 -18.18
C ASP A 353 18.12 -7.38 -18.03
N ASP A 354 18.90 -6.48 -18.63
CA ASP A 354 20.36 -6.39 -18.50
C ASP A 354 20.84 -5.71 -17.20
N GLU A 355 19.98 -4.92 -16.56
CA GLU A 355 20.25 -4.32 -15.24
C GLU A 355 19.86 -5.25 -14.09
N LEU A 356 18.92 -6.18 -14.33
CA LEU A 356 18.40 -7.07 -13.30
C LEU A 356 19.49 -7.96 -12.72
N ASN A 357 19.59 -7.97 -11.41
CA ASN A 357 20.46 -8.88 -10.66
C ASN A 357 19.91 -9.12 -9.24
N GLU A 358 20.56 -9.99 -8.48
CA GLU A 358 20.11 -10.38 -7.14
C GLU A 358 20.01 -9.23 -6.12
N ASN A 359 20.67 -8.10 -6.38
CA ASN A 359 20.67 -6.92 -5.52
C ASN A 359 19.92 -5.73 -6.15
N TYR A 360 19.33 -5.88 -7.34
CA TYR A 360 18.58 -4.83 -8.01
C TYR A 360 17.39 -5.40 -8.77
N ILE A 361 16.27 -5.60 -8.05
CA ILE A 361 14.99 -6.13 -8.56
C ILE A 361 13.86 -5.10 -8.46
N ILE A 362 14.08 -3.98 -7.78
CA ILE A 362 13.11 -2.91 -7.59
C ILE A 362 13.81 -1.56 -7.68
N PRO A 363 13.18 -0.53 -8.30
CA PRO A 363 13.78 0.80 -8.43
C PRO A 363 14.07 1.41 -7.06
N ALA A 364 15.03 2.33 -7.00
CA ALA A 364 15.30 3.12 -5.80
C ALA A 364 14.12 4.06 -5.51
N ALA A 365 13.90 4.39 -4.23
CA ALA A 365 12.78 5.22 -3.78
C ALA A 365 12.75 6.63 -4.41
N PHE A 366 13.91 7.15 -4.83
CA PHE A 366 14.06 8.48 -5.45
C PHE A 366 14.27 8.42 -6.98
N ASP A 367 13.95 7.31 -7.62
CA ASP A 367 13.96 7.22 -9.08
C ASP A 367 12.79 8.02 -9.66
N GLU A 368 13.09 9.12 -10.31
CA GLU A 368 12.09 10.05 -10.85
C GLU A 368 11.19 9.43 -11.93
N ARG A 369 11.58 8.29 -12.51
CA ARG A 369 10.78 7.56 -13.49
C ARG A 369 9.56 6.86 -12.86
N VAL A 370 9.61 6.56 -11.56
CA VAL A 370 8.61 5.73 -10.85
C VAL A 370 7.22 6.37 -10.88
N GLY A 371 7.10 7.60 -10.38
CA GLY A 371 5.81 8.29 -10.29
C GLY A 371 5.07 8.35 -11.64
N PRO A 372 5.69 8.90 -12.69
CA PRO A 372 5.08 8.98 -14.01
C PRO A 372 4.72 7.63 -14.64
N ALA A 373 5.58 6.60 -14.50
CA ALA A 373 5.33 5.28 -15.06
C ALA A 373 4.13 4.59 -14.39
N VAL A 374 4.07 4.65 -13.07
CA VAL A 374 2.94 4.09 -12.29
C VAL A 374 1.66 4.82 -12.62
N ALA A 375 1.67 6.16 -12.61
CA ALA A 375 0.49 6.98 -12.91
C ALA A 375 -0.08 6.68 -14.30
N LYS A 376 0.78 6.60 -15.31
CA LYS A 376 0.37 6.27 -16.67
C LYS A 376 -0.29 4.89 -16.74
N ALA A 377 0.34 3.86 -16.19
CA ALA A 377 -0.18 2.48 -16.23
C ALA A 377 -1.52 2.36 -15.50
N VAL A 378 -1.65 3.02 -14.35
CA VAL A 378 -2.89 3.06 -13.56
C VAL A 378 -4.01 3.75 -14.32
N ALA A 379 -3.74 4.90 -14.96
CA ALA A 379 -4.72 5.62 -15.77
C ALA A 379 -5.19 4.80 -16.98
N GLU A 380 -4.27 4.12 -17.66
CA GLU A 380 -4.59 3.22 -18.78
C GLU A 380 -5.46 2.05 -18.32
N ALA A 381 -5.13 1.41 -17.21
CA ALA A 381 -5.92 0.32 -16.63
C ALA A 381 -7.31 0.80 -16.18
N ALA A 382 -7.40 1.99 -15.57
CA ALA A 382 -8.69 2.57 -15.20
C ALA A 382 -9.61 2.79 -16.40
N ARG A 383 -9.06 3.26 -17.54
CA ARG A 383 -9.83 3.40 -18.80
C ARG A 383 -10.25 2.04 -19.34
N ALA A 384 -9.32 1.07 -19.35
CA ALA A 384 -9.58 -0.26 -19.86
C ALA A 384 -10.66 -1.03 -19.08
N THR A 385 -10.75 -0.77 -17.77
CA THR A 385 -11.73 -1.40 -16.86
C THR A 385 -13.01 -0.60 -16.67
N GLY A 386 -13.12 0.57 -17.31
CA GLY A 386 -14.34 1.38 -17.31
C GLY A 386 -14.59 2.17 -16.00
N VAL A 387 -13.57 2.30 -15.13
CA VAL A 387 -13.69 3.09 -13.90
C VAL A 387 -13.22 4.53 -14.06
N ALA A 388 -12.58 4.87 -15.17
CA ALA A 388 -12.25 6.24 -15.55
C ALA A 388 -13.49 7.04 -15.96
N ARG A 389 -13.52 8.34 -15.66
CA ARG A 389 -14.63 9.25 -15.98
C ARG A 389 -14.25 10.34 -16.99
N ILE A 390 -12.94 10.49 -17.24
CA ILE A 390 -12.40 11.41 -18.26
C ILE A 390 -11.22 10.78 -18.99
#